data_bc7876009ba5ced0f4ab6259fe9ebc9e
#
_entry.id   bc7876009ba5ced0f4ab6259fe9ebc9e
#
_cell.length_a   1.000
_cell.length_b   1.000
_cell.length_c   1.000
_cell.angle_alpha   90.00
_cell.angle_beta   90.00
_cell.angle_gamma   90.00
#
_symmetry.space_group_name_H-M   'P 1'
#
loop_
_entity.id
_entity.type
_entity.pdbx_description
1 polymer ?
#
loop_
_entity_poly.entity_id
_entity_poly.type
_entity_poly.pdbx_seq_one_letter_code
_entity_poly.pdbx_strand_id
1 'polypeptide(L)'
;MIKRHRITVALLAVVTVSIGWTYYADSPAEQISEAAQTFLASLDDEQKSKAIMPYDSEQRVDWHFIPKKERKGAIYSGMNGKQKKAAMALMASTLSKMGYEKTTTIMALEGVLHELEKANPGRFARDPEKYYFTVFGDPAGDSKWGLSIEGHHLSLNFVLQGDDVVSTTPTVLCANP
;
A
#
# COMPACT_ATOMS: atom_id res chain seq x y z
N MET A 1 -52.56 11.13 -28.88
CA MET A 1 -51.15 11.35 -29.27
C MET A 1 -50.23 11.81 -28.11
N ILE A 2 -50.72 12.08 -26.93
CA ILE A 2 -49.93 12.67 -25.79
C ILE A 2 -49.21 11.59 -24.93
N LYS A 3 -49.63 10.32 -24.98
CA LYS A 3 -49.02 9.24 -24.12
C LYS A 3 -47.66 8.73 -24.61
N ARG A 4 -47.34 8.82 -25.91
CA ARG A 4 -46.06 8.31 -26.44
C ARG A 4 -44.85 9.16 -26.10
N HIS A 5 -44.97 10.47 -25.96
CA HIS A 5 -43.85 11.36 -25.62
C HIS A 5 -43.42 11.31 -24.17
N ARG A 6 -44.31 10.96 -23.24
CA ARG A 6 -43.98 10.83 -21.83
C ARG A 6 -43.12 9.59 -21.52
N ILE A 7 -43.32 8.51 -22.26
CA ILE A 7 -42.55 7.26 -22.08
C ILE A 7 -41.11 7.43 -22.60
N THR A 8 -40.97 8.14 -23.75
CA THR A 8 -39.64 8.37 -24.34
C THR A 8 -38.78 9.30 -23.50
N VAL A 9 -39.33 10.31 -22.86
CA VAL A 9 -38.61 11.24 -21.96
C VAL A 9 -38.21 10.52 -20.66
N ALA A 10 -39.05 9.64 -20.11
CA ALA A 10 -38.74 8.88 -18.92
C ALA A 10 -37.62 7.83 -19.16
N LEU A 11 -37.61 7.19 -20.35
CA LEU A 11 -36.53 6.26 -20.72
C LEU A 11 -35.19 6.97 -20.96
N LEU A 12 -35.18 8.17 -21.55
CA LEU A 12 -33.98 8.98 -21.71
C LEU A 12 -33.44 9.48 -20.37
N ALA A 13 -34.27 9.85 -19.40
CA ALA A 13 -33.85 10.26 -18.06
C ALA A 13 -33.26 9.11 -17.25
N VAL A 14 -33.79 7.89 -17.39
CA VAL A 14 -33.23 6.70 -16.69
C VAL A 14 -31.86 6.29 -17.26
N VAL A 15 -31.67 6.39 -18.59
CA VAL A 15 -30.38 6.08 -19.23
C VAL A 15 -29.31 7.12 -18.86
N THR A 16 -29.65 8.39 -18.76
CA THR A 16 -28.68 9.44 -18.36
C THR A 16 -28.28 9.34 -16.89
N VAL A 17 -29.18 8.91 -16.00
CA VAL A 17 -28.86 8.70 -14.57
C VAL A 17 -27.97 7.47 -14.41
N SER A 18 -28.22 6.37 -15.11
CA SER A 18 -27.38 5.17 -15.01
C SER A 18 -25.97 5.34 -15.62
N ILE A 19 -25.81 6.17 -16.64
CA ILE A 19 -24.49 6.50 -17.21
C ILE A 19 -23.69 7.42 -16.25
N GLY A 20 -24.35 8.34 -15.55
CA GLY A 20 -23.70 9.21 -14.57
C GLY A 20 -23.09 8.46 -13.37
N TRP A 21 -23.64 7.34 -12.96
CA TRP A 21 -23.12 6.55 -11.82
C TRP A 21 -21.92 5.68 -12.18
N THR A 22 -21.67 5.39 -13.44
CA THR A 22 -20.51 4.58 -13.85
C THR A 22 -19.21 5.39 -14.00
N TYR A 23 -19.26 6.72 -13.91
CA TYR A 23 -18.09 7.60 -14.06
C TYR A 23 -17.47 8.09 -12.73
N TYR A 24 -17.99 7.64 -11.59
CA TYR A 24 -17.48 8.01 -10.26
C TYR A 24 -16.91 6.81 -9.50
N ALA A 25 -16.22 5.91 -10.17
CA ALA A 25 -15.35 4.98 -9.45
C ALA A 25 -14.01 5.70 -9.21
N ASP A 26 -13.61 5.80 -7.95
CA ASP A 26 -12.33 6.37 -7.56
C ASP A 26 -11.19 5.75 -8.37
N SER A 27 -10.26 6.57 -8.85
CA SER A 27 -9.09 6.07 -9.56
C SER A 27 -8.26 5.16 -8.64
N PRO A 28 -7.46 4.22 -9.16
CA PRO A 28 -6.55 3.45 -8.33
C PRO A 28 -5.63 4.34 -7.48
N ALA A 29 -5.21 5.49 -8.00
CA ALA A 29 -4.35 6.42 -7.27
C ALA A 29 -5.10 7.10 -6.12
N GLU A 30 -6.38 7.50 -6.31
CA GLU A 30 -7.23 8.01 -5.23
C GLU A 30 -7.40 6.99 -4.12
N GLN A 31 -7.72 5.73 -4.45
CA GLN A 31 -7.85 4.65 -3.46
C GLN A 31 -6.56 4.43 -2.66
N ILE A 32 -5.40 4.49 -3.32
CA ILE A 32 -4.09 4.38 -2.64
C ILE A 32 -3.85 5.60 -1.75
N SER A 33 -4.17 6.81 -2.22
CA SER A 33 -4.03 8.05 -1.46
C SER A 33 -4.89 8.06 -0.20
N GLU A 34 -6.17 7.68 -0.30
CA GLU A 34 -7.07 7.54 0.85
C GLU A 34 -6.60 6.49 1.86
N ALA A 35 -6.13 5.34 1.36
CA ALA A 35 -5.59 4.30 2.22
C ALA A 35 -4.31 4.76 2.94
N ALA A 36 -3.44 5.52 2.27
CA ALA A 36 -2.23 6.09 2.87
C ALA A 36 -2.58 7.13 3.95
N GLN A 37 -3.53 8.03 3.70
CA GLN A 37 -4.02 8.99 4.68
C GLN A 37 -4.63 8.29 5.89
N THR A 38 -5.46 7.26 5.68
CA THR A 38 -6.07 6.44 6.74
C THR A 38 -5.01 5.74 7.58
N PHE A 39 -3.99 5.18 6.95
CA PHE A 39 -2.86 4.57 7.63
C PHE A 39 -2.13 5.59 8.49
N LEU A 40 -1.71 6.73 7.94
CA LEU A 40 -1.00 7.79 8.66
C LEU A 40 -1.84 8.35 9.81
N ALA A 41 -3.15 8.52 9.62
CA ALA A 41 -4.06 8.98 10.67
C ALA A 41 -4.19 7.98 11.83
N SER A 42 -3.94 6.70 11.61
CA SER A 42 -3.99 5.66 12.64
C SER A 42 -2.77 5.60 13.55
N LEU A 43 -1.62 6.14 13.09
CA LEU A 43 -0.34 6.10 13.79
C LEU A 43 -0.29 7.11 14.94
N ASP A 44 0.46 6.79 15.98
CA ASP A 44 0.87 7.75 16.99
C ASP A 44 2.01 8.67 16.48
N ASP A 45 2.39 9.67 17.28
CA ASP A 45 3.36 10.68 16.86
C ASP A 45 4.77 10.08 16.62
N GLU A 46 5.18 9.10 17.44
CA GLU A 46 6.47 8.43 17.26
C GLU A 46 6.48 7.61 15.95
N GLN A 47 5.43 6.86 15.70
CA GLN A 47 5.28 6.07 14.48
C GLN A 47 5.20 6.97 13.24
N LYS A 48 4.45 8.08 13.31
CA LYS A 48 4.37 9.08 12.23
C LYS A 48 5.75 9.67 11.90
N SER A 49 6.53 10.01 12.90
CA SER A 49 7.88 10.58 12.69
C SER A 49 8.81 9.63 11.96
N LYS A 50 8.57 8.32 12.05
CA LYS A 50 9.30 7.27 11.31
C LYS A 50 8.70 7.00 9.94
N ALA A 51 7.36 7.07 9.82
CA ALA A 51 6.64 6.73 8.60
C ALA A 51 6.70 7.82 7.54
N ILE A 52 6.81 9.10 7.92
CA ILE A 52 6.72 10.23 7.00
C ILE A 52 8.10 10.83 6.76
N MET A 53 8.45 10.99 5.49
CA MET A 53 9.70 11.62 5.05
C MET A 53 9.42 12.63 3.93
N PRO A 54 10.28 13.63 3.71
CA PRO A 54 10.21 14.49 2.52
C PRO A 54 10.27 13.68 1.23
N TYR A 55 9.55 14.10 0.18
CA TYR A 55 9.55 13.38 -1.10
C TYR A 55 10.94 13.30 -1.75
N ASP A 56 11.74 14.35 -1.59
CA ASP A 56 13.11 14.46 -2.10
C ASP A 56 14.17 13.80 -1.21
N SER A 57 13.76 13.13 -0.13
CA SER A 57 14.68 12.38 0.74
C SER A 57 15.47 11.33 -0.05
N GLU A 58 16.77 11.29 0.15
CA GLU A 58 17.66 10.25 -0.41
C GLU A 58 17.22 8.84 0.00
N GLN A 59 16.56 8.69 1.15
CA GLN A 59 16.03 7.40 1.61
C GLN A 59 14.93 6.84 0.70
N ARG A 60 14.29 7.66 -0.13
CA ARG A 60 13.28 7.20 -1.09
C ARG A 60 13.89 6.26 -2.13
N VAL A 61 15.13 6.45 -2.51
CA VAL A 61 15.85 5.61 -3.48
C VAL A 61 16.79 4.59 -2.82
N ASP A 62 16.97 4.65 -1.49
CA ASP A 62 17.69 3.64 -0.68
C ASP A 62 16.74 2.50 -0.28
N TRP A 63 16.34 1.68 -1.25
CA TRP A 63 15.45 0.54 -1.07
C TRP A 63 16.24 -0.77 -0.97
N HIS A 64 15.75 -1.72 -0.16
CA HIS A 64 16.39 -3.01 0.04
C HIS A 64 15.39 -4.13 0.30
N PHE A 65 15.70 -5.35 -0.17
CA PHE A 65 14.97 -6.59 0.12
C PHE A 65 15.82 -7.62 0.89
N ILE A 66 17.12 -7.34 1.12
CA ILE A 66 18.03 -8.21 1.87
C ILE A 66 17.74 -8.12 3.38
N PRO A 67 18.19 -9.08 4.22
CA PRO A 67 18.06 -8.96 5.67
C PRO A 67 18.80 -7.72 6.18
N LYS A 68 18.09 -6.83 6.87
CA LYS A 68 18.67 -5.65 7.57
C LYS A 68 18.20 -5.65 9.01
N LYS A 69 19.03 -5.12 9.91
CA LYS A 69 18.67 -4.97 11.32
C LYS A 69 17.52 -3.98 11.48
N GLU A 70 17.61 -2.88 10.78
CA GLU A 70 16.62 -1.80 10.78
C GLU A 70 16.41 -1.26 9.36
N ARG A 71 15.25 -0.65 9.11
CA ARG A 71 14.88 0.03 7.88
C ARG A 71 14.18 1.34 8.21
N LYS A 72 14.07 2.23 7.22
CA LYS A 72 13.20 3.40 7.29
C LYS A 72 11.73 2.98 7.44
N GLY A 73 10.92 3.86 8.01
CA GLY A 73 9.48 3.69 8.11
C GLY A 73 8.97 3.18 9.46
N ALA A 74 7.67 3.16 9.61
CA ALA A 74 7.01 2.56 10.77
C ALA A 74 7.00 1.03 10.63
N ILE A 75 7.49 0.33 11.64
CA ILE A 75 7.56 -1.13 11.68
C ILE A 75 6.20 -1.75 12.00
N TYR A 76 5.80 -2.76 11.23
CA TYR A 76 4.50 -3.43 11.38
C TYR A 76 4.38 -4.16 12.73
N SER A 77 5.44 -4.78 13.25
CA SER A 77 5.44 -5.45 14.55
C SER A 77 5.14 -4.50 15.73
N GLY A 78 5.46 -3.22 15.60
CA GLY A 78 5.18 -2.19 16.60
C GLY A 78 3.76 -1.60 16.53
N MET A 79 2.92 -2.07 15.60
CA MET A 79 1.57 -1.56 15.40
C MET A 79 0.53 -2.33 16.22
N ASN A 80 -0.47 -1.61 16.73
CA ASN A 80 -1.66 -2.24 17.32
C ASN A 80 -2.59 -2.80 16.22
N GLY A 81 -3.65 -3.54 16.61
CA GLY A 81 -4.55 -4.20 15.65
C GLY A 81 -5.25 -3.26 14.66
N LYS A 82 -5.61 -2.03 15.07
CA LYS A 82 -6.20 -1.01 14.18
C LYS A 82 -5.18 -0.52 13.15
N GLN A 83 -3.98 -0.23 13.59
CA GLN A 83 -2.87 0.21 12.75
C GLN A 83 -2.43 -0.88 11.77
N LYS A 84 -2.31 -2.13 12.23
CA LYS A 84 -2.02 -3.29 11.35
C LYS A 84 -3.07 -3.46 10.26
N LYS A 85 -4.36 -3.30 10.61
CA LYS A 85 -5.44 -3.35 9.62
C LYS A 85 -5.30 -2.25 8.58
N ALA A 86 -4.98 -1.02 8.98
CA ALA A 86 -4.78 0.11 8.06
C ALA A 86 -3.54 -0.08 7.17
N ALA A 87 -2.42 -0.58 7.72
CA ALA A 87 -1.21 -0.90 6.96
C ALA A 87 -1.47 -1.98 5.88
N MET A 88 -2.19 -3.04 6.23
CA MET A 88 -2.54 -4.11 5.29
C MET A 88 -3.55 -3.64 4.24
N ALA A 89 -4.48 -2.74 4.59
CA ALA A 89 -5.39 -2.11 3.63
C ALA A 89 -4.63 -1.22 2.64
N LEU A 90 -3.66 -0.42 3.11
CA LEU A 90 -2.77 0.35 2.25
C LEU A 90 -1.98 -0.56 1.28
N MET A 91 -1.40 -1.64 1.77
CA MET A 91 -0.71 -2.59 0.91
C MET A 91 -1.66 -3.23 -0.12
N ALA A 92 -2.89 -3.59 0.29
CA ALA A 92 -3.89 -4.17 -0.59
C ALA A 92 -4.34 -3.20 -1.70
N SER A 93 -4.44 -1.90 -1.42
CA SER A 93 -4.81 -0.89 -2.42
C SER A 93 -3.78 -0.71 -3.54
N THR A 94 -2.51 -1.05 -3.28
CA THR A 94 -1.42 -0.92 -4.26
C THR A 94 -1.21 -2.15 -5.14
N LEU A 95 -1.87 -3.26 -4.86
CA LEU A 95 -1.59 -4.55 -5.48
C LEU A 95 -2.85 -5.19 -6.08
N SER A 96 -2.68 -5.97 -7.13
CA SER A 96 -3.72 -6.91 -7.54
C SER A 96 -3.96 -7.97 -6.45
N LYS A 97 -5.10 -8.65 -6.49
CA LYS A 97 -5.39 -9.77 -5.58
C LYS A 97 -4.22 -10.78 -5.51
N MET A 98 -3.70 -11.19 -6.67
CA MET A 98 -2.56 -12.12 -6.74
C MET A 98 -1.28 -11.52 -6.18
N GLY A 99 -1.01 -10.23 -6.42
CA GLY A 99 0.13 -9.51 -5.85
C GLY A 99 0.07 -9.46 -4.33
N TYR A 100 -1.10 -9.17 -3.78
CA TYR A 100 -1.33 -9.16 -2.34
C TYR A 100 -1.15 -10.54 -1.71
N GLU A 101 -1.72 -11.59 -2.31
CA GLU A 101 -1.56 -12.97 -1.85
C GLU A 101 -0.08 -13.41 -1.85
N LYS A 102 0.67 -13.10 -2.90
CA LYS A 102 2.13 -13.35 -2.96
C LYS A 102 2.88 -12.60 -1.86
N THR A 103 2.57 -11.33 -1.67
CA THR A 103 3.23 -10.49 -0.66
C THR A 103 2.99 -11.03 0.75
N THR A 104 1.74 -11.34 1.10
CA THR A 104 1.40 -11.91 2.42
C THR A 104 1.99 -13.30 2.62
N THR A 105 2.11 -14.11 1.56
CA THR A 105 2.80 -15.40 1.61
C THR A 105 4.29 -15.21 1.91
N ILE A 106 4.97 -14.25 1.25
CA ILE A 106 6.39 -13.94 1.53
C ILE A 106 6.58 -13.53 2.99
N MET A 107 5.70 -12.69 3.52
CA MET A 107 5.73 -12.32 4.94
C MET A 107 5.58 -13.55 5.86
N ALA A 108 4.63 -14.43 5.56
CA ALA A 108 4.38 -15.65 6.35
C ALA A 108 5.53 -16.66 6.30
N LEU A 109 6.27 -16.74 5.18
CA LEU A 109 7.44 -17.62 5.04
C LEU A 109 8.56 -17.30 6.03
N GLU A 110 8.69 -16.06 6.51
CA GLU A 110 9.65 -15.74 7.58
C GLU A 110 9.35 -16.54 8.88
N GLY A 111 8.07 -16.81 9.18
CA GLY A 111 7.70 -17.67 10.31
C GLY A 111 8.09 -19.13 10.08
N VAL A 112 7.96 -19.66 8.87
CA VAL A 112 8.41 -21.01 8.52
C VAL A 112 9.93 -21.12 8.64
N LEU A 113 10.65 -20.13 8.10
CA LEU A 113 12.13 -20.10 8.20
C LEU A 113 12.59 -19.97 9.65
N HIS A 114 11.86 -19.22 10.49
CA HIS A 114 12.14 -19.14 11.93
C HIS A 114 12.11 -20.54 12.57
N GLU A 115 11.08 -21.33 12.28
CA GLU A 115 10.97 -22.69 12.84
C GLU A 115 12.07 -23.62 12.31
N LEU A 116 12.39 -23.56 11.02
CA LEU A 116 13.42 -24.40 10.41
C LEU A 116 14.84 -24.07 10.91
N GLU A 117 15.11 -22.80 11.19
CA GLU A 117 16.43 -22.32 11.63
C GLU A 117 16.61 -22.32 13.15
N LYS A 118 15.61 -22.73 13.95
CA LYS A 118 15.69 -22.73 15.44
C LYS A 118 16.94 -23.41 16.01
N ALA A 119 17.36 -24.53 15.42
CA ALA A 119 18.51 -25.29 15.88
C ALA A 119 19.85 -24.62 15.53
N ASN A 120 19.89 -23.86 14.45
CA ASN A 120 21.05 -23.11 13.97
C ASN A 120 20.60 -21.73 13.49
N PRO A 121 20.30 -20.80 14.41
CA PRO A 121 19.78 -19.49 14.04
C PRO A 121 20.79 -18.75 13.17
N GLY A 122 20.32 -18.23 12.04
CA GLY A 122 21.08 -17.38 11.15
C GLY A 122 21.48 -16.06 11.80
N ARG A 123 22.28 -15.25 11.10
CA ARG A 123 22.76 -13.94 11.57
C ARG A 123 21.61 -12.94 11.83
N PHE A 124 20.45 -13.12 11.20
CA PHE A 124 19.29 -12.24 11.28
C PHE A 124 18.08 -13.01 11.79
N ALA A 125 17.37 -12.42 12.75
CA ALA A 125 16.12 -12.97 13.24
C ALA A 125 15.06 -12.99 12.13
N ARG A 126 14.36 -14.11 12.00
CA ARG A 126 13.21 -14.29 11.12
C ARG A 126 11.97 -13.81 11.84
N ASP A 127 11.27 -12.85 11.26
CA ASP A 127 10.07 -12.25 11.86
C ASP A 127 9.07 -11.87 10.76
N PRO A 128 7.90 -12.53 10.68
CA PRO A 128 6.86 -12.24 9.70
C PRO A 128 6.23 -10.85 9.85
N GLU A 129 6.52 -10.15 10.95
CA GLU A 129 6.04 -8.80 11.20
C GLU A 129 7.13 -7.72 11.01
N LYS A 130 8.34 -8.09 10.61
CA LYS A 130 9.44 -7.15 10.39
C LYS A 130 9.40 -6.50 9.01
N TYR A 131 8.29 -5.82 8.74
CA TYR A 131 8.04 -5.05 7.54
C TYR A 131 7.78 -3.59 7.89
N TYR A 132 8.20 -2.68 7.02
CA TYR A 132 8.25 -1.25 7.28
C TYR A 132 7.48 -0.49 6.22
N PHE A 133 6.71 0.50 6.64
CA PHE A 133 5.87 1.34 5.81
C PHE A 133 6.36 2.78 5.87
N THR A 134 6.67 3.36 4.70
CA THR A 134 7.18 4.73 4.59
C THR A 134 6.40 5.49 3.53
N VAL A 135 5.95 6.69 3.87
CA VAL A 135 5.31 7.63 2.96
C VAL A 135 6.25 8.81 2.74
N PHE A 136 6.51 9.18 1.50
CA PHE A 136 7.38 10.27 1.10
C PHE A 136 6.55 11.40 0.51
N GLY A 137 6.48 12.55 1.16
CA GLY A 137 5.62 13.66 0.80
C GLY A 137 4.22 13.56 1.39
N ASP A 138 3.25 14.21 0.76
CA ASP A 138 1.88 14.31 1.24
C ASP A 138 0.91 13.57 0.31
N PRO A 139 0.26 12.46 0.76
CA PRO A 139 -0.71 11.74 -0.04
C PRO A 139 -2.06 12.48 -0.18
N ALA A 140 -2.28 13.58 0.54
CA ALA A 140 -3.48 14.42 0.39
C ALA A 140 -3.28 15.59 -0.60
N GLY A 141 -2.05 15.84 -1.04
CA GLY A 141 -1.71 16.96 -1.91
C GLY A 141 -1.65 16.58 -3.39
N ASP A 142 -1.66 17.60 -4.26
CA ASP A 142 -1.56 17.45 -5.73
C ASP A 142 -0.13 17.18 -6.21
N SER A 143 0.86 17.30 -5.32
CA SER A 143 2.27 17.07 -5.64
C SER A 143 2.59 15.58 -5.68
N LYS A 144 3.74 15.25 -6.29
CA LYS A 144 4.25 13.87 -6.24
C LYS A 144 4.50 13.43 -4.81
N TRP A 145 4.06 12.23 -4.49
CA TRP A 145 4.37 11.55 -3.26
C TRP A 145 4.77 10.10 -3.53
N GLY A 146 5.38 9.44 -2.57
CA GLY A 146 5.86 8.08 -2.71
C GLY A 146 5.43 7.18 -1.56
N LEU A 147 5.36 5.89 -1.82
CA LEU A 147 5.12 4.85 -0.83
C LEU A 147 6.20 3.78 -0.98
N SER A 148 6.77 3.35 0.15
CA SER A 148 7.65 2.19 0.21
C SER A 148 7.15 1.20 1.27
N ILE A 149 7.07 -0.09 0.91
CA ILE A 149 6.79 -1.20 1.83
C ILE A 149 7.95 -2.18 1.70
N GLU A 150 8.75 -2.30 2.73
CA GLU A 150 9.99 -3.06 2.68
C GLU A 150 10.12 -4.06 3.81
N GLY A 151 10.72 -5.19 3.50
CA GLY A 151 11.12 -6.21 4.46
C GLY A 151 12.13 -7.18 3.86
N HIS A 152 12.36 -8.29 4.53
CA HIS A 152 13.15 -9.36 3.95
C HIS A 152 12.37 -9.99 2.80
N HIS A 153 13.01 -10.15 1.65
CA HIS A 153 12.44 -10.68 0.40
C HIS A 153 11.33 -9.83 -0.25
N LEU A 154 11.05 -8.64 0.29
CA LEU A 154 10.02 -7.75 -0.19
C LEU A 154 10.53 -6.31 -0.31
N SER A 155 10.32 -5.67 -1.45
CA SER A 155 10.44 -4.22 -1.61
C SER A 155 9.44 -3.75 -2.67
N LEU A 156 8.44 -2.99 -2.24
CA LEU A 156 7.41 -2.40 -3.08
C LEU A 156 7.56 -0.89 -3.02
N ASN A 157 7.71 -0.24 -4.17
CA ASN A 157 7.92 1.20 -4.23
C ASN A 157 7.00 1.80 -5.30
N PHE A 158 6.29 2.85 -4.91
CA PHE A 158 5.30 3.53 -5.74
C PHE A 158 5.57 5.03 -5.75
N VAL A 159 5.28 5.67 -6.86
CA VAL A 159 5.19 7.13 -6.99
C VAL A 159 3.82 7.47 -7.56
N LEU A 160 3.12 8.39 -6.93
CA LEU A 160 1.80 8.85 -7.30
C LEU A 160 1.80 10.37 -7.48
N GLN A 161 0.90 10.88 -8.32
CA GLN A 161 0.65 12.32 -8.49
C GLN A 161 -0.80 12.55 -8.94
N GLY A 162 -1.61 13.22 -8.15
CA GLY A 162 -3.04 13.35 -8.42
C GLY A 162 -3.67 11.97 -8.60
N ASP A 163 -4.39 11.78 -9.70
CA ASP A 163 -5.12 10.55 -10.03
C ASP A 163 -4.25 9.49 -10.75
N ASP A 164 -2.94 9.73 -10.85
CA ASP A 164 -2.03 8.88 -11.60
C ASP A 164 -1.06 8.09 -10.71
N VAL A 165 -0.91 6.80 -11.01
CA VAL A 165 0.22 5.99 -10.54
C VAL A 165 1.39 6.19 -11.51
N VAL A 166 2.33 7.06 -11.15
CA VAL A 166 3.46 7.47 -12.00
C VAL A 166 4.52 6.37 -12.14
N SER A 167 4.76 5.61 -11.07
CA SER A 167 5.74 4.52 -11.06
C SER A 167 5.40 3.46 -10.03
N THR A 168 5.68 2.20 -10.38
CA THR A 168 5.57 1.03 -9.48
C THR A 168 6.92 0.32 -9.34
N THR A 169 8.02 1.02 -9.57
CA THR A 169 9.36 0.45 -9.56
C THR A 169 10.30 1.18 -8.60
N PRO A 170 11.27 0.45 -8.01
CA PRO A 170 11.49 -0.99 -8.12
C PRO A 170 10.47 -1.82 -7.33
N THR A 171 10.08 -2.97 -7.89
CA THR A 171 9.24 -3.97 -7.22
C THR A 171 9.98 -5.28 -7.12
N VAL A 172 10.17 -5.77 -5.91
CA VAL A 172 10.85 -7.04 -5.61
C VAL A 172 9.97 -7.93 -4.74
N LEU A 173 9.64 -9.10 -5.25
CA LEU A 173 8.94 -10.18 -4.58
C LEU A 173 9.79 -11.44 -4.70
N CYS A 174 10.46 -11.84 -3.63
CA CYS A 174 11.37 -12.98 -3.60
C CYS A 174 10.93 -14.02 -2.55
N ALA A 175 11.53 -15.21 -2.63
CA ALA A 175 11.48 -16.19 -1.56
C ALA A 175 12.85 -16.84 -1.44
N ASN A 176 13.19 -17.33 -0.25
CA ASN A 176 14.31 -18.25 -0.08
C ASN A 176 13.77 -19.67 -0.28
N PRO A 177 14.37 -20.49 -1.14
CA PRO A 177 13.93 -21.86 -1.36
C PRO A 177 14.06 -22.74 -0.11
#